data_9fc0ecd8b59d502137e20cc66558a5c4
#
_entry.id   9fc0ecd8b59d502137e20cc66558a5c4
#
_cell.length_a   1.000
_cell.length_b   1.000
_cell.length_c   1.000
_cell.angle_alpha   90.00
_cell.angle_beta   90.00
_cell.angle_gamma   90.00
#
_symmetry.space_group_name_H-M   'P 1'
#
loop_
_entity.id
_entity.type
_entity.pdbx_description
1 polymer ?
#
loop_
_entity_poly.entity_id
_entity_poly.type
_entity_poly.pdbx_seq_one_letter_code
_entity_poly.pdbx_strand_id
1 'polypeptide(L)'
;MRGYALRTVFLKLGGSLITDKRKEEMPRSDVIERLAHEIAEALRMDPDLRLVLGHGSGSFGHVHGSRYGTRHGVNTPDQWLGFAATGDAAARLNRLVVSALLATGIPAWSIQPGAILRCRNGAVAGGSAETIALALARGLTPVVFGDVVLDEEIGGTIVSTEELFEWLLPYFRPRRLVLAGEVEGIYTADPQLDRGATLLRELGPDSLAGIEQGLGKSHGVDVTGGMSAKAAQAIRMVQATPGLEVIVCGGLRPGNVLAALSGNRDLPGTRIKG
;
A
#
# COMPACT_ATOMS: atom_id res chain seq x y z
N MET A 1 7.23 22.03 10.46
CA MET A 1 6.99 20.60 10.16
C MET A 1 6.76 19.69 11.39
N ARG A 2 7.11 20.08 12.64
CA ARG A 2 6.99 19.18 13.83
C ARG A 2 5.56 18.87 14.31
N GLY A 3 4.53 19.61 13.92
CA GLY A 3 3.15 19.40 14.40
C GLY A 3 2.31 18.39 13.61
N TYR A 4 2.71 18.01 12.39
CA TYR A 4 1.93 17.13 11.51
C TYR A 4 2.22 15.63 11.74
N ALA A 5 3.38 15.29 12.26
CA ALA A 5 3.84 13.90 12.38
C ALA A 5 2.93 13.02 13.26
N LEU A 6 2.41 13.56 14.37
CA LEU A 6 1.66 12.77 15.36
C LEU A 6 0.24 12.37 14.94
N ARG A 7 -0.31 12.92 13.86
CA ARG A 7 -1.69 12.69 13.40
C ARG A 7 -1.78 12.13 11.99
N THR A 8 -0.65 11.90 11.33
CA THR A 8 -0.62 11.33 10.00
C THR A 8 -0.80 9.82 10.07
N VAL A 9 -1.68 9.30 9.21
CA VAL A 9 -1.90 7.88 8.97
C VAL A 9 -1.69 7.62 7.49
N PHE A 10 -1.01 6.53 7.16
CA PHE A 10 -0.92 6.04 5.81
C PHE A 10 -1.92 4.90 5.64
N LEU A 11 -2.71 4.92 4.57
CA LEU A 11 -3.62 3.84 4.20
C LEU A 11 -3.29 3.33 2.82
N LYS A 12 -3.05 2.03 2.69
CA LYS A 12 -2.96 1.37 1.40
C LYS A 12 -4.18 0.50 1.16
N LEU A 13 -4.85 0.72 0.03
CA LEU A 13 -5.83 -0.19 -0.54
C LEU A 13 -5.12 -1.17 -1.48
N GLY A 14 -5.12 -2.46 -1.14
CA GLY A 14 -4.49 -3.50 -1.96
C GLY A 14 -5.08 -3.55 -3.37
N GLY A 15 -4.25 -3.76 -4.39
CA GLY A 15 -4.73 -3.84 -5.77
C GLY A 15 -5.77 -4.96 -5.97
N SER A 16 -5.57 -6.13 -5.36
CA SER A 16 -6.57 -7.21 -5.39
C SER A 16 -7.85 -6.87 -4.63
N LEU A 17 -7.79 -6.04 -3.58
CA LEU A 17 -8.97 -5.57 -2.86
C LEU A 17 -9.91 -4.77 -3.76
N ILE A 18 -9.35 -3.88 -4.59
CA ILE A 18 -10.10 -2.91 -5.41
C ILE A 18 -10.25 -3.33 -6.87
N THR A 19 -9.65 -4.46 -7.30
CA THR A 19 -9.79 -5.00 -8.66
C THR A 19 -9.98 -6.51 -8.64
N ASP A 20 -10.67 -7.06 -9.64
CA ASP A 20 -10.74 -8.51 -9.87
C ASP A 20 -9.52 -8.96 -10.70
N LYS A 21 -8.60 -9.69 -10.08
CA LYS A 21 -7.37 -10.18 -10.74
C LYS A 21 -7.60 -11.20 -11.86
N ARG A 22 -8.82 -11.80 -11.93
CA ARG A 22 -9.18 -12.78 -12.97
C ARG A 22 -9.49 -12.14 -14.31
N LYS A 23 -9.68 -10.83 -14.34
CA LYS A 23 -10.02 -10.03 -15.52
C LYS A 23 -9.10 -8.83 -15.64
N GLU A 24 -8.63 -8.56 -16.85
CA GLU A 24 -7.84 -7.37 -17.16
C GLU A 24 -8.66 -6.11 -16.90
N GLU A 25 -8.06 -5.13 -16.25
CA GLU A 25 -8.62 -3.80 -15.98
C GLU A 25 -10.07 -3.81 -15.41
N MET A 26 -10.37 -4.77 -14.53
CA MET A 26 -11.69 -4.90 -13.92
C MET A 26 -11.71 -4.31 -12.50
N PRO A 27 -12.24 -3.10 -12.29
CA PRO A 27 -12.39 -2.52 -10.95
C PRO A 27 -13.52 -3.22 -10.18
N ARG A 28 -13.39 -3.31 -8.87
CA ARG A 28 -14.49 -3.63 -7.94
C ARG A 28 -15.12 -2.32 -7.47
N SER A 29 -15.96 -1.73 -8.31
CA SER A 29 -16.52 -0.39 -8.07
C SER A 29 -17.30 -0.29 -6.77
N ASP A 30 -18.10 -1.30 -6.44
CA ASP A 30 -18.86 -1.42 -5.18
C ASP A 30 -17.93 -1.42 -3.95
N VAL A 31 -16.79 -2.11 -4.02
CA VAL A 31 -15.79 -2.11 -2.95
C VAL A 31 -15.10 -0.74 -2.85
N ILE A 32 -14.73 -0.13 -3.98
CA ILE A 32 -14.09 1.19 -4.00
C ILE A 32 -15.03 2.25 -3.39
N GLU A 33 -16.30 2.26 -3.77
CA GLU A 33 -17.31 3.20 -3.26
C GLU A 33 -17.53 3.00 -1.76
N ARG A 34 -17.69 1.76 -1.30
CA ARG A 34 -17.84 1.46 0.13
C ARG A 34 -16.62 1.90 0.94
N LEU A 35 -15.40 1.61 0.46
CA LEU A 35 -14.16 2.03 1.12
C LEU A 35 -14.05 3.55 1.17
N ALA A 36 -14.48 4.27 0.13
CA ALA A 36 -14.50 5.73 0.13
C ALA A 36 -15.43 6.26 1.24
N HIS A 37 -16.61 5.65 1.45
CA HIS A 37 -17.50 6.00 2.56
C HIS A 37 -16.90 5.72 3.94
N GLU A 38 -16.23 4.56 4.12
CA GLU A 38 -15.54 4.24 5.39
C GLU A 38 -14.41 5.24 5.70
N ILE A 39 -13.66 5.65 4.68
CA ILE A 39 -12.60 6.66 4.83
C ILE A 39 -13.19 8.03 5.17
N ALA A 40 -14.28 8.44 4.49
CA ALA A 40 -14.97 9.69 4.79
C ALA A 40 -15.49 9.72 6.23
N GLU A 41 -16.07 8.63 6.70
CA GLU A 41 -16.52 8.49 8.08
C GLU A 41 -15.37 8.61 9.08
N ALA A 42 -14.23 7.97 8.83
CA ALA A 42 -13.05 8.06 9.69
C ALA A 42 -12.53 9.51 9.78
N LEU A 43 -12.48 10.23 8.67
CA LEU A 43 -12.06 11.64 8.61
C LEU A 43 -13.08 12.56 9.33
N ARG A 44 -14.38 12.22 9.27
CA ARG A 44 -15.42 12.96 9.98
C ARG A 44 -15.36 12.74 11.50
N MET A 45 -15.05 11.51 11.93
CA MET A 45 -14.91 11.16 13.35
C MET A 45 -13.66 11.77 13.99
N ASP A 46 -12.57 11.93 13.24
CA ASP A 46 -11.31 12.57 13.70
C ASP A 46 -10.92 13.68 12.72
N PRO A 47 -11.39 14.92 12.90
CA PRO A 47 -11.08 16.06 12.02
C PRO A 47 -9.59 16.43 11.98
N ASP A 48 -8.83 15.96 12.96
CA ASP A 48 -7.37 16.16 13.03
C ASP A 48 -6.58 15.07 12.30
N LEU A 49 -7.23 13.99 11.87
CA LEU A 49 -6.62 12.93 11.10
C LEU A 49 -6.08 13.48 9.77
N ARG A 50 -4.81 13.25 9.50
CA ARG A 50 -4.18 13.55 8.21
C ARG A 50 -3.88 12.23 7.50
N LEU A 51 -4.44 12.06 6.33
CA LEU A 51 -4.37 10.81 5.58
C LEU A 51 -3.53 10.98 4.32
N VAL A 52 -2.53 10.10 4.15
CA VAL A 52 -1.93 9.81 2.85
C VAL A 52 -2.50 8.48 2.40
N LEU A 53 -3.26 8.50 1.32
CA LEU A 53 -3.87 7.30 0.76
C LEU A 53 -3.01 6.78 -0.37
N GLY A 54 -2.85 5.46 -0.43
CA GLY A 54 -2.21 4.78 -1.54
C GLY A 54 -3.03 3.59 -2.01
N HIS A 55 -2.84 3.15 -3.24
CA HIS A 55 -3.43 1.90 -3.72
C HIS A 55 -2.50 1.15 -4.68
N GLY A 56 -2.65 -0.17 -4.71
CA GLY A 56 -1.97 -0.99 -5.71
C GLY A 56 -2.65 -0.89 -7.07
N SER A 57 -1.92 -1.17 -8.14
CA SER A 57 -2.44 -1.11 -9.51
C SER A 57 -3.33 -2.32 -9.90
N GLY A 58 -3.35 -3.38 -9.09
CA GLY A 58 -4.24 -4.53 -9.27
C GLY A 58 -4.18 -5.12 -10.68
N SER A 59 -5.35 -5.49 -11.25
CA SER A 59 -5.45 -6.05 -12.60
C SER A 59 -5.15 -5.03 -13.71
N PHE A 60 -5.05 -3.73 -13.40
CA PHE A 60 -4.68 -2.69 -14.36
C PHE A 60 -3.18 -2.71 -14.67
N GLY A 61 -2.34 -2.59 -13.65
CA GLY A 61 -0.89 -2.51 -13.85
C GLY A 61 -0.19 -3.85 -13.99
N HIS A 62 -0.70 -4.91 -13.33
CA HIS A 62 -0.04 -6.22 -13.35
C HIS A 62 0.03 -6.85 -14.74
N VAL A 63 -1.02 -6.73 -15.55
CA VAL A 63 -1.06 -7.32 -16.89
C VAL A 63 -0.01 -6.68 -17.79
N HIS A 64 0.00 -5.35 -17.87
CA HIS A 64 0.97 -4.62 -18.69
C HIS A 64 2.39 -4.75 -18.15
N GLY A 65 2.61 -4.55 -16.85
CA GLY A 65 3.92 -4.66 -16.22
C GLY A 65 4.56 -6.05 -16.38
N SER A 66 3.75 -7.12 -16.29
CA SER A 66 4.21 -8.50 -16.48
C SER A 66 4.52 -8.79 -17.95
N ARG A 67 3.65 -8.35 -18.90
CA ARG A 67 3.82 -8.56 -20.35
C ARG A 67 5.14 -7.98 -20.86
N TYR A 68 5.54 -6.81 -20.38
CA TYR A 68 6.72 -6.10 -20.86
C TYR A 68 7.94 -6.22 -19.94
N GLY A 69 7.80 -6.92 -18.81
CA GLY A 69 8.90 -7.10 -17.84
C GLY A 69 9.37 -5.79 -17.19
N THR A 70 8.52 -4.76 -17.15
CA THR A 70 8.86 -3.38 -16.74
C THR A 70 9.55 -3.30 -15.37
N ARG A 71 9.27 -4.23 -14.44
CA ARG A 71 9.90 -4.27 -13.11
C ARG A 71 11.41 -4.51 -13.17
N HIS A 72 11.89 -5.19 -14.21
CA HIS A 72 13.29 -5.65 -14.34
C HIS A 72 14.15 -4.77 -15.23
N GLY A 73 13.61 -3.66 -15.70
CA GLY A 73 14.33 -2.71 -16.55
C GLY A 73 13.62 -2.46 -17.88
N VAL A 74 13.94 -1.31 -18.48
CA VAL A 74 13.35 -0.83 -19.73
C VAL A 74 14.44 -0.28 -20.62
N ASN A 75 14.75 -1.00 -21.73
CA ASN A 75 15.91 -0.71 -22.58
C ASN A 75 15.58 -0.73 -24.08
N THR A 76 14.42 -1.24 -24.49
CA THR A 76 14.02 -1.32 -25.88
C THR A 76 12.79 -0.45 -26.17
N PRO A 77 12.55 -0.05 -27.43
CA PRO A 77 11.36 0.72 -27.81
C PRO A 77 10.04 0.06 -27.35
N ASP A 78 9.90 -1.26 -27.50
CA ASP A 78 8.72 -2.00 -27.06
C ASP A 78 8.55 -1.96 -25.54
N GLN A 79 9.65 -2.08 -24.78
CA GLN A 79 9.60 -1.95 -23.34
C GLN A 79 9.23 -0.53 -22.89
N TRP A 80 9.68 0.51 -23.60
CA TRP A 80 9.27 1.89 -23.34
C TRP A 80 7.78 2.11 -23.63
N LEU A 81 7.24 1.52 -24.69
CA LEU A 81 5.79 1.51 -24.94
C LEU A 81 5.06 0.80 -23.79
N GLY A 82 5.56 -0.36 -23.34
CA GLY A 82 5.03 -1.11 -22.20
C GLY A 82 5.11 -0.34 -20.89
N PHE A 83 6.19 0.40 -20.65
CA PHE A 83 6.34 1.30 -19.51
C PHE A 83 5.23 2.36 -19.50
N ALA A 84 5.05 3.06 -20.63
CA ALA A 84 4.01 4.08 -20.76
C ALA A 84 2.60 3.50 -20.59
N ALA A 85 2.32 2.34 -21.21
CA ALA A 85 1.03 1.66 -21.08
C ALA A 85 0.74 1.20 -19.64
N THR A 86 1.77 0.73 -18.92
CA THR A 86 1.64 0.33 -17.50
C THR A 86 1.29 1.53 -16.63
N GLY A 87 1.95 2.67 -16.83
CA GLY A 87 1.67 3.91 -16.10
C GLY A 87 0.26 4.45 -16.41
N ASP A 88 -0.15 4.44 -17.69
CA ASP A 88 -1.50 4.84 -18.08
C ASP A 88 -2.58 3.95 -17.42
N ALA A 89 -2.42 2.64 -17.46
CA ALA A 89 -3.35 1.71 -16.82
C ALA A 89 -3.46 1.96 -15.30
N ALA A 90 -2.32 2.15 -14.61
CA ALA A 90 -2.31 2.48 -13.18
C ALA A 90 -3.01 3.83 -12.90
N ALA A 91 -2.81 4.83 -13.75
CA ALA A 91 -3.46 6.14 -13.64
C ALA A 91 -4.97 6.06 -13.87
N ARG A 92 -5.46 5.21 -14.79
CA ARG A 92 -6.90 4.99 -14.98
C ARG A 92 -7.57 4.43 -13.72
N LEU A 93 -6.96 3.43 -13.05
CA LEU A 93 -7.48 2.94 -11.78
C LEU A 93 -7.46 4.05 -10.71
N ASN A 94 -6.38 4.84 -10.65
CA ASN A 94 -6.30 5.97 -9.73
C ASN A 94 -7.45 6.97 -9.94
N ARG A 95 -7.84 7.26 -11.20
CA ARG A 95 -9.00 8.12 -11.48
C ARG A 95 -10.29 7.59 -10.86
N LEU A 96 -10.53 6.27 -10.93
CA LEU A 96 -11.72 5.66 -10.31
C LEU A 96 -11.70 5.81 -8.79
N VAL A 97 -10.57 5.53 -8.15
CA VAL A 97 -10.42 5.69 -6.69
C VAL A 97 -10.61 7.15 -6.26
N VAL A 98 -9.94 8.09 -6.93
CA VAL A 98 -10.06 9.53 -6.62
C VAL A 98 -11.47 10.03 -6.84
N SER A 99 -12.15 9.60 -7.91
CA SER A 99 -13.54 9.99 -8.19
C SER A 99 -14.49 9.52 -7.10
N ALA A 100 -14.34 8.28 -6.61
CA ALA A 100 -15.14 7.75 -5.52
C ALA A 100 -14.90 8.54 -4.21
N LEU A 101 -13.67 8.88 -3.89
CA LEU A 101 -13.33 9.69 -2.72
C LEU A 101 -13.94 11.11 -2.81
N LEU A 102 -13.82 11.76 -3.96
CA LEU A 102 -14.42 13.08 -4.21
C LEU A 102 -15.96 13.04 -4.07
N ALA A 103 -16.60 11.97 -4.52
CA ALA A 103 -18.05 11.79 -4.40
C ALA A 103 -18.53 11.71 -2.94
N THR A 104 -17.66 11.33 -1.98
CA THR A 104 -17.94 11.35 -0.55
C THR A 104 -17.58 12.68 0.15
N GLY A 105 -17.13 13.69 -0.60
CA GLY A 105 -16.71 14.99 -0.07
C GLY A 105 -15.25 15.04 0.43
N ILE A 106 -14.47 13.98 0.28
CA ILE A 106 -13.04 13.99 0.61
C ILE A 106 -12.31 14.82 -0.45
N PRO A 107 -11.49 15.83 -0.09
CA PRO A 107 -10.70 16.59 -1.04
C PRO A 107 -9.47 15.78 -1.51
N ALA A 108 -9.74 14.65 -2.18
CA ALA A 108 -8.74 13.73 -2.67
C ALA A 108 -7.98 14.30 -3.87
N TRP A 109 -6.66 14.27 -3.82
CA TRP A 109 -5.81 14.80 -4.88
C TRP A 109 -4.77 13.77 -5.33
N SER A 110 -4.84 13.39 -6.59
CA SER A 110 -3.91 12.43 -7.19
C SER A 110 -2.51 13.04 -7.33
N ILE A 111 -1.52 12.30 -6.86
CA ILE A 111 -0.09 12.59 -7.07
C ILE A 111 0.52 11.38 -7.75
N GLN A 112 0.96 11.55 -9.00
CA GLN A 112 1.57 10.48 -9.78
C GLN A 112 3.00 10.22 -9.31
N PRO A 113 3.33 9.02 -8.79
CA PRO A 113 4.66 8.72 -8.26
C PRO A 113 5.76 8.83 -9.31
N GLY A 114 5.51 8.40 -10.54
CA GLY A 114 6.47 8.52 -11.64
C GLY A 114 6.91 9.95 -11.97
N ALA A 115 6.11 10.96 -11.58
CA ALA A 115 6.45 12.37 -11.76
C ALA A 115 7.28 12.97 -10.61
N ILE A 116 7.29 12.33 -9.44
CA ILE A 116 7.96 12.87 -8.24
C ILE A 116 9.14 12.03 -7.74
N LEU A 117 9.32 10.82 -8.26
CA LEU A 117 10.36 9.89 -7.85
C LEU A 117 11.41 9.66 -8.95
N ARG A 118 12.57 9.23 -8.52
CA ARG A 118 13.62 8.61 -9.34
C ARG A 118 14.09 7.34 -8.67
N CYS A 119 14.40 6.33 -9.49
CA CYS A 119 14.95 5.07 -9.02
C CYS A 119 16.39 4.89 -9.48
N ARG A 120 17.10 3.98 -8.82
CA ARG A 120 18.41 3.46 -9.21
C ARG A 120 18.43 1.97 -8.90
N ASN A 121 18.73 1.17 -9.93
CA ASN A 121 18.78 -0.29 -9.84
C ASN A 121 17.52 -0.90 -9.15
N GLY A 122 16.33 -0.43 -9.56
CA GLY A 122 15.04 -0.93 -9.09
C GLY A 122 14.58 -0.41 -7.72
N ALA A 123 15.37 0.44 -7.04
CA ALA A 123 15.03 1.01 -5.74
C ALA A 123 14.81 2.53 -5.84
N VAL A 124 13.95 3.08 -4.98
CA VAL A 124 13.74 4.54 -4.90
C VAL A 124 15.02 5.20 -4.41
N ALA A 125 15.66 5.99 -5.25
CA ALA A 125 16.91 6.69 -4.97
C ALA A 125 16.68 8.15 -4.57
N GLY A 126 15.54 8.74 -4.90
CA GLY A 126 15.22 10.11 -4.56
C GLY A 126 13.87 10.58 -5.10
N GLY A 127 13.53 11.82 -4.75
CA GLY A 127 12.25 12.41 -5.16
C GLY A 127 11.89 13.61 -4.31
N SER A 128 10.66 14.12 -4.48
CA SER A 128 10.13 15.21 -3.68
C SER A 128 8.90 14.80 -2.88
N ALA A 129 9.04 14.73 -1.56
CA ALA A 129 7.92 14.57 -0.63
C ALA A 129 7.21 15.89 -0.33
N GLU A 130 7.76 17.02 -0.81
CA GLU A 130 7.26 18.35 -0.52
C GLU A 130 5.84 18.58 -1.03
N THR A 131 5.54 18.11 -2.24
CA THR A 131 4.20 18.20 -2.83
C THR A 131 3.15 17.53 -1.95
N ILE A 132 3.46 16.33 -1.39
CA ILE A 132 2.58 15.61 -0.46
C ILE A 132 2.42 16.41 0.85
N ALA A 133 3.52 16.97 1.38
CA ALA A 133 3.49 17.76 2.60
C ALA A 133 2.65 19.04 2.43
N LEU A 134 2.78 19.74 1.31
CA LEU A 134 1.99 20.93 1.00
C LEU A 134 0.51 20.60 0.83
N ALA A 135 0.16 19.48 0.19
CA ALA A 135 -1.20 19.02 0.05
C ALA A 135 -1.85 18.77 1.43
N LEU A 136 -1.17 18.02 2.30
CA LEU A 136 -1.63 17.76 3.68
C LEU A 136 -1.80 19.07 4.47
N ALA A 137 -0.88 20.02 4.31
CA ALA A 137 -0.94 21.33 4.98
C ALA A 137 -2.14 22.17 4.54
N ARG A 138 -2.68 21.91 3.35
CA ARG A 138 -3.87 22.56 2.78
C ARG A 138 -5.16 21.78 3.03
N GLY A 139 -5.10 20.70 3.80
CA GLY A 139 -6.27 19.87 4.09
C GLY A 139 -6.66 18.92 2.95
N LEU A 140 -5.83 18.76 1.92
CA LEU A 140 -6.06 17.77 0.89
C LEU A 140 -5.69 16.37 1.41
N THR A 141 -6.29 15.35 0.81
CA THR A 141 -5.91 13.96 0.98
C THR A 141 -5.09 13.53 -0.24
N PRO A 142 -3.74 13.49 -0.15
CA PRO A 142 -2.91 13.00 -1.24
C PRO A 142 -3.22 11.54 -1.54
N VAL A 143 -3.41 11.21 -2.82
CA VAL A 143 -3.65 9.84 -3.29
C VAL A 143 -2.50 9.45 -4.23
N VAL A 144 -1.68 8.52 -3.77
CA VAL A 144 -0.55 7.94 -4.52
C VAL A 144 -0.87 6.49 -4.92
N PHE A 145 -0.10 5.89 -5.80
CA PHE A 145 -0.38 4.52 -6.27
C PHE A 145 0.90 3.82 -6.74
N GLY A 146 0.83 2.49 -6.92
CA GLY A 146 1.92 1.76 -7.57
C GLY A 146 2.03 2.20 -9.02
N ASP A 147 3.20 2.70 -9.42
CA ASP A 147 3.41 3.34 -10.73
C ASP A 147 4.77 2.97 -11.33
N VAL A 148 4.92 3.29 -12.60
CA VAL A 148 6.22 3.25 -13.29
C VAL A 148 7.06 4.46 -12.91
N VAL A 149 8.37 4.26 -12.78
CA VAL A 149 9.32 5.31 -12.40
C VAL A 149 10.59 5.17 -13.25
N LEU A 150 11.14 6.29 -13.71
CA LEU A 150 12.42 6.31 -14.41
C LEU A 150 13.54 5.86 -13.47
N ASP A 151 14.44 5.02 -13.99
CA ASP A 151 15.57 4.45 -13.26
C ASP A 151 16.90 4.81 -13.95
N GLU A 152 17.85 5.33 -13.17
CA GLU A 152 19.11 5.86 -13.67
C GLU A 152 20.04 4.77 -14.24
N GLU A 153 19.86 3.49 -13.85
CA GLU A 153 20.73 2.38 -14.27
C GLU A 153 20.03 1.42 -15.22
N ILE A 154 18.76 1.08 -14.96
CA ILE A 154 18.03 0.09 -15.75
C ILE A 154 16.92 0.73 -16.61
N GLY A 155 16.96 2.06 -16.79
CA GLY A 155 16.06 2.85 -17.63
C GLY A 155 14.72 3.13 -16.96
N GLY A 156 13.97 2.12 -16.60
CA GLY A 156 12.68 2.24 -15.91
C GLY A 156 12.35 1.03 -15.07
N THR A 157 11.50 1.23 -14.06
CA THR A 157 11.02 0.17 -13.16
C THR A 157 9.59 0.43 -12.71
N ILE A 158 9.05 -0.42 -11.86
CA ILE A 158 7.77 -0.22 -11.16
C ILE A 158 8.08 -0.03 -9.67
N VAL A 159 7.51 1.00 -9.07
CA VAL A 159 7.53 1.21 -7.61
C VAL A 159 6.16 0.82 -7.06
N SER A 160 6.14 -0.12 -6.12
CA SER A 160 4.93 -0.48 -5.40
C SER A 160 4.54 0.63 -4.42
N THR A 161 3.28 0.65 -4.02
CA THR A 161 2.80 1.61 -3.00
C THR A 161 3.49 1.39 -1.65
N GLU A 162 3.86 0.14 -1.33
CA GLU A 162 4.61 -0.17 -0.12
C GLU A 162 6.02 0.43 -0.15
N GLU A 163 6.75 0.29 -1.25
CA GLU A 163 8.09 0.90 -1.44
C GLU A 163 8.01 2.43 -1.38
N LEU A 164 6.98 3.01 -2.00
CA LEU A 164 6.72 4.45 -1.91
C LEU A 164 6.45 4.89 -0.46
N PHE A 165 5.62 4.16 0.26
CA PHE A 165 5.33 4.49 1.66
C PHE A 165 6.57 4.34 2.53
N GLU A 166 7.37 3.29 2.34
CA GLU A 166 8.64 3.11 3.03
C GLU A 166 9.57 4.31 2.83
N TRP A 167 9.69 4.79 1.58
CA TRP A 167 10.45 5.99 1.26
C TRP A 167 9.88 7.26 1.93
N LEU A 168 8.55 7.36 2.12
CA LEU A 168 7.89 8.51 2.76
C LEU A 168 7.98 8.50 4.29
N LEU A 169 8.24 7.36 4.94
CA LEU A 169 8.26 7.25 6.42
C LEU A 169 9.18 8.27 7.09
N PRO A 170 10.42 8.51 6.66
CA PRO A 170 11.32 9.47 7.30
C PRO A 170 10.80 10.91 7.26
N TYR A 171 10.02 11.27 6.22
CA TYR A 171 9.50 12.62 6.02
C TYR A 171 8.26 12.91 6.87
N PHE A 172 7.37 11.92 7.03
CA PHE A 172 6.06 12.12 7.66
C PHE A 172 5.95 11.48 9.04
N ARG A 173 6.72 10.43 9.34
CA ARG A 173 6.69 9.68 10.60
C ARG A 173 5.26 9.40 11.06
N PRO A 174 4.44 8.71 10.24
CA PRO A 174 3.06 8.45 10.57
C PRO A 174 2.98 7.60 11.84
N ARG A 175 1.93 7.83 12.65
CA ARG A 175 1.66 6.98 13.82
C ARG A 175 1.21 5.58 13.42
N ARG A 176 0.65 5.45 12.21
CA ARG A 176 0.07 4.19 11.73
C ARG A 176 0.17 4.09 10.20
N LEU A 177 0.42 2.87 9.76
CA LEU A 177 0.30 2.45 8.36
C LEU A 177 -0.73 1.32 8.32
N VAL A 178 -1.85 1.52 7.62
CA VAL A 178 -2.90 0.51 7.41
C VAL A 178 -2.71 -0.11 6.03
N LEU A 179 -2.57 -1.42 5.98
CA LEU A 179 -2.48 -2.23 4.75
C LEU A 179 -3.76 -3.04 4.62
N ALA A 180 -4.75 -2.51 3.90
CA ALA A 180 -6.03 -3.17 3.67
C ALA A 180 -5.94 -4.08 2.42
N GLY A 181 -6.20 -5.37 2.60
CA GLY A 181 -6.13 -6.41 1.57
C GLY A 181 -7.41 -7.24 1.46
N GLU A 182 -7.36 -8.33 0.68
CA GLU A 182 -8.47 -9.31 0.61
C GLU A 182 -8.52 -10.19 1.86
N VAL A 183 -7.36 -10.53 2.44
CA VAL A 183 -7.24 -11.37 3.63
C VAL A 183 -7.29 -10.54 4.90
N GLU A 184 -7.77 -11.12 5.99
CA GLU A 184 -7.97 -10.41 7.25
C GLU A 184 -6.66 -9.97 7.94
N GLY A 185 -5.54 -10.59 7.60
CA GLY A 185 -4.23 -10.29 8.19
C GLY A 185 -3.19 -11.30 7.73
N ILE A 186 -2.14 -11.47 8.52
CA ILE A 186 -1.07 -12.43 8.28
C ILE A 186 -1.40 -13.73 9.01
N TYR A 187 -1.32 -14.84 8.32
CA TYR A 187 -1.64 -16.18 8.83
C TYR A 187 -0.39 -17.03 8.93
N THR A 188 -0.45 -18.09 9.74
CA THR A 188 0.62 -19.09 9.89
C THR A 188 0.87 -19.89 8.62
N ALA A 189 -0.15 -20.03 7.76
CA ALA A 189 -0.11 -20.66 6.43
C ALA A 189 -1.16 -20.00 5.52
N ASP A 190 -1.23 -20.38 4.24
CA ASP A 190 -2.28 -19.88 3.34
C ASP A 190 -3.66 -20.40 3.79
N PRO A 191 -4.58 -19.55 4.26
CA PRO A 191 -5.89 -19.96 4.74
C PRO A 191 -6.80 -20.54 3.64
N GLN A 192 -6.45 -20.37 2.36
CA GLN A 192 -7.16 -20.97 1.24
C GLN A 192 -6.72 -22.42 0.99
N LEU A 193 -5.48 -22.76 1.35
CA LEU A 193 -4.88 -24.07 1.15
C LEU A 193 -4.86 -24.91 2.43
N ASP A 194 -4.70 -24.29 3.59
CA ASP A 194 -4.61 -24.93 4.89
C ASP A 194 -5.71 -24.46 5.84
N ARG A 195 -6.65 -25.36 6.15
CA ARG A 195 -7.74 -25.08 7.11
C ARG A 195 -7.25 -24.90 8.57
N GLY A 196 -6.03 -25.33 8.86
CA GLY A 196 -5.36 -25.14 10.17
C GLY A 196 -4.67 -23.78 10.29
N ALA A 197 -4.63 -22.98 9.23
CA ALA A 197 -4.01 -21.67 9.26
C ALA A 197 -4.68 -20.75 10.27
N THR A 198 -3.88 -20.17 11.18
CA THR A 198 -4.33 -19.27 12.23
C THR A 198 -3.86 -17.84 11.98
N LEU A 199 -4.72 -16.88 12.28
CA LEU A 199 -4.40 -15.46 12.17
C LEU A 199 -3.41 -15.04 13.26
N LEU A 200 -2.27 -14.50 12.85
CA LEU A 200 -1.28 -13.91 13.74
C LEU A 200 -1.74 -12.51 14.16
N ARG A 201 -2.10 -12.34 15.41
CA ARG A 201 -2.65 -11.08 15.93
C ARG A 201 -1.59 -9.99 16.08
N GLU A 202 -0.38 -10.38 16.52
CA GLU A 202 0.73 -9.47 16.76
C GLU A 202 2.03 -10.05 16.20
N LEU A 203 2.83 -9.18 15.62
CA LEU A 203 4.18 -9.46 15.14
C LEU A 203 5.10 -8.33 15.60
N GLY A 204 6.36 -8.67 15.78
CA GLY A 204 7.40 -7.71 16.17
C GLY A 204 8.74 -8.06 15.52
N PRO A 205 9.80 -7.31 15.85
CA PRO A 205 11.15 -7.55 15.34
C PRO A 205 11.65 -8.99 15.54
N ASP A 206 11.31 -9.62 16.65
CA ASP A 206 11.70 -11.01 16.96
C ASP A 206 11.06 -12.03 15.99
N SER A 207 9.97 -11.67 15.33
CA SER A 207 9.29 -12.50 14.34
C SER A 207 10.00 -12.51 12.97
N LEU A 208 10.89 -11.52 12.70
CA LEU A 208 11.50 -11.31 11.39
C LEU A 208 12.36 -12.50 10.96
N ALA A 209 13.20 -13.00 11.86
CA ALA A 209 14.08 -14.13 11.56
C ALA A 209 13.30 -15.40 11.20
N GLY A 210 12.18 -15.66 11.87
CA GLY A 210 11.28 -16.78 11.56
C GLY A 210 10.57 -16.61 10.22
N ILE A 211 10.17 -15.39 9.88
CA ILE A 211 9.50 -15.06 8.61
C ILE A 211 10.48 -15.16 7.43
N GLU A 212 11.69 -14.63 7.58
CA GLU A 212 12.74 -14.66 6.55
C GLU A 212 13.32 -16.07 6.34
N GLN A 213 13.39 -16.86 7.41
CA GLN A 213 13.81 -18.26 7.37
C GLN A 213 12.68 -19.21 6.96
N GLY A 214 11.47 -18.74 6.74
CA GLY A 214 10.25 -19.49 6.42
C GLY A 214 10.32 -20.50 5.24
N LEU A 215 11.55 -20.87 4.88
CA LEU A 215 11.94 -21.92 3.97
C LEU A 215 12.27 -23.25 4.68
N GLY A 216 12.14 -23.37 5.98
CA GLY A 216 12.61 -24.56 6.67
C GLY A 216 11.86 -24.93 7.94
N LYS A 217 11.01 -25.94 7.82
CA LYS A 217 10.60 -26.96 8.80
C LYS A 217 10.36 -26.53 10.26
N SER A 218 9.09 -26.60 10.65
CA SER A 218 8.57 -26.93 12.00
C SER A 218 9.12 -26.08 13.16
N HIS A 219 8.28 -25.25 13.68
CA HIS A 219 8.25 -24.38 14.85
C HIS A 219 8.38 -22.85 14.56
N GLY A 220 8.47 -22.44 13.30
CA GLY A 220 8.46 -21.02 12.89
C GLY A 220 7.16 -20.67 12.15
N VAL A 221 6.84 -19.39 12.11
CA VAL A 221 5.73 -18.81 11.35
C VAL A 221 5.90 -19.16 9.86
N ASP A 222 5.15 -20.14 9.35
CA ASP A 222 5.09 -20.44 7.92
C ASP A 222 4.12 -19.47 7.24
N VAL A 223 4.68 -18.42 6.66
CA VAL A 223 3.94 -17.38 5.94
C VAL A 223 4.22 -17.56 4.45
N THR A 224 3.21 -17.97 3.69
CA THR A 224 3.39 -18.37 2.29
C THR A 224 3.72 -17.21 1.35
N GLY A 225 4.74 -17.35 0.52
CA GLY A 225 5.05 -16.57 -0.69
C GLY A 225 5.04 -15.04 -0.48
N GLY A 226 4.18 -14.34 -1.22
CA GLY A 226 4.09 -12.87 -1.20
C GLY A 226 3.67 -12.25 0.13
N MET A 227 3.06 -13.00 1.07
CA MET A 227 2.69 -12.50 2.39
C MET A 227 3.90 -12.46 3.33
N SER A 228 4.84 -13.41 3.24
CA SER A 228 6.09 -13.37 4.00
C SER A 228 6.91 -12.13 3.68
N ALA A 229 7.07 -11.82 2.40
CA ALA A 229 7.81 -10.65 1.97
C ALA A 229 7.16 -9.34 2.49
N LYS A 230 5.83 -9.25 2.48
CA LYS A 230 5.09 -8.11 3.03
C LYS A 230 5.21 -8.00 4.55
N ALA A 231 5.14 -9.12 5.25
CA ALA A 231 5.33 -9.17 6.69
C ALA A 231 6.75 -8.70 7.08
N ALA A 232 7.78 -9.24 6.41
CA ALA A 232 9.15 -8.84 6.62
C ALA A 232 9.38 -7.35 6.31
N GLN A 233 8.81 -6.83 5.22
CA GLN A 233 8.88 -5.41 4.90
C GLN A 233 8.21 -4.55 5.99
N ALA A 234 7.02 -4.93 6.45
CA ALA A 234 6.32 -4.20 7.51
C ALA A 234 7.10 -4.21 8.84
N ILE A 235 7.74 -5.32 9.19
CA ILE A 235 8.61 -5.41 10.38
C ILE A 235 9.82 -4.49 10.23
N ARG A 236 10.48 -4.47 9.07
CA ARG A 236 11.60 -3.53 8.82
C ARG A 236 11.14 -2.06 8.92
N MET A 237 9.96 -1.73 8.42
CA MET A 237 9.38 -0.37 8.54
C MET A 237 9.20 0.05 9.99
N VAL A 238 8.68 -0.80 10.88
CA VAL A 238 8.50 -0.45 12.30
C VAL A 238 9.83 -0.37 13.03
N GLN A 239 10.82 -1.21 12.69
CA GLN A 239 12.18 -1.10 13.23
C GLN A 239 12.86 0.21 12.84
N ALA A 240 12.70 0.64 11.58
CA ALA A 240 13.29 1.87 11.07
C ALA A 240 12.55 3.14 11.51
N THR A 241 11.30 3.02 11.99
CA THR A 241 10.45 4.17 12.32
C THR A 241 9.87 4.03 13.74
N PRO A 242 10.56 4.52 14.76
CA PRO A 242 10.10 4.42 16.16
C PRO A 242 8.69 5.01 16.34
N GLY A 243 7.81 4.25 16.97
CA GLY A 243 6.42 4.62 17.23
C GLY A 243 5.44 4.35 16.07
N LEU A 244 5.90 3.82 14.95
CA LEU A 244 5.03 3.35 13.88
C LEU A 244 4.33 2.05 14.31
N GLU A 245 3.02 1.98 14.10
CA GLU A 245 2.22 0.76 14.12
C GLU A 245 1.80 0.41 12.69
N VAL A 246 2.07 -0.81 12.21
CA VAL A 246 1.52 -1.30 10.96
C VAL A 246 0.35 -2.23 11.26
N ILE A 247 -0.79 -2.02 10.59
CA ILE A 247 -1.98 -2.85 10.70
C ILE A 247 -2.25 -3.49 9.33
N VAL A 248 -2.26 -4.80 9.28
CA VAL A 248 -2.72 -5.56 8.12
C VAL A 248 -4.14 -6.04 8.40
N CYS A 249 -5.11 -5.67 7.56
CA CYS A 249 -6.52 -6.00 7.77
C CYS A 249 -7.24 -6.36 6.47
N GLY A 250 -8.37 -7.07 6.59
CA GLY A 250 -9.26 -7.39 5.48
C GLY A 250 -10.17 -6.21 5.13
N GLY A 251 -10.01 -5.67 3.94
CA GLY A 251 -10.84 -4.57 3.44
C GLY A 251 -12.16 -5.04 2.77
N LEU A 252 -12.37 -6.34 2.55
CA LEU A 252 -13.63 -6.84 1.98
C LEU A 252 -14.77 -6.77 2.98
N ARG A 253 -14.50 -6.96 4.26
CA ARG A 253 -15.51 -6.88 5.31
C ARG A 253 -15.84 -5.40 5.59
N PRO A 254 -17.13 -4.99 5.50
CA PRO A 254 -17.55 -3.64 5.82
C PRO A 254 -17.17 -3.21 7.24
N GLY A 255 -16.72 -1.96 7.36
CA GLY A 255 -16.31 -1.35 8.62
C GLY A 255 -14.86 -1.63 9.07
N ASN A 256 -14.16 -2.57 8.45
CA ASN A 256 -12.79 -2.91 8.86
C ASN A 256 -11.80 -1.76 8.59
N VAL A 257 -11.90 -1.07 7.46
CA VAL A 257 -11.01 0.06 7.15
C VAL A 257 -11.31 1.25 8.07
N LEU A 258 -12.57 1.53 8.35
CA LEU A 258 -12.97 2.52 9.35
C LEU A 258 -12.37 2.18 10.72
N ALA A 259 -12.52 0.95 11.18
CA ALA A 259 -11.98 0.49 12.47
C ALA A 259 -10.44 0.59 12.52
N ALA A 260 -9.75 0.25 11.43
CA ALA A 260 -8.29 0.37 11.34
C ALA A 260 -7.83 1.83 11.41
N LEU A 261 -8.49 2.73 10.68
CA LEU A 261 -8.20 4.17 10.70
C LEU A 261 -8.47 4.79 12.07
N SER A 262 -9.55 4.38 12.74
CA SER A 262 -9.90 4.84 14.09
C SER A 262 -9.01 4.24 15.19
N GLY A 263 -8.21 3.20 14.87
CA GLY A 263 -7.33 2.53 15.83
C GLY A 263 -8.04 1.57 16.77
N ASN A 264 -9.19 1.06 16.36
CA ASN A 264 -9.93 0.06 17.14
C ASN A 264 -9.06 -1.20 17.32
N ARG A 265 -8.83 -1.60 18.60
CA ARG A 265 -7.99 -2.74 18.94
C ARG A 265 -8.67 -4.09 18.71
N ASP A 266 -10.00 -4.12 18.66
CA ASP A 266 -10.77 -5.35 18.45
C ASP A 266 -10.90 -5.73 16.97
N LEU A 267 -10.35 -4.89 16.07
CA LEU A 267 -10.33 -5.17 14.64
C LEU A 267 -9.64 -6.51 14.36
N PRO A 268 -10.27 -7.44 13.63
CA PRO A 268 -9.60 -8.61 13.09
C PRO A 268 -8.47 -8.18 12.15
N GLY A 269 -7.25 -8.64 12.44
CA GLY A 269 -6.07 -8.25 11.67
C GLY A 269 -4.78 -8.57 12.40
N THR A 270 -3.67 -8.24 11.76
CA THR A 270 -2.33 -8.36 12.33
C THR A 270 -1.79 -6.98 12.66
N ARG A 271 -1.32 -6.78 13.88
CA ARG A 271 -0.62 -5.58 14.31
C ARG A 271 0.87 -5.84 14.38
N ILE A 272 1.64 -4.94 13.81
CA ILE A 272 3.10 -5.03 13.76
C ILE A 272 3.65 -3.79 14.46
N LYS A 273 4.47 -4.00 15.48
CA LYS A 273 5.07 -2.92 16.28
C LYS A 273 6.57 -3.19 16.48
N GLY A 274 7.33 -2.08 16.59
CA GLY A 274 8.75 -2.11 16.88
C GLY A 274 9.06 -2.15 18.38
#